data_5b592bd01ff40b0c68d742253692b048
#
_entry.id   5b592bd01ff40b0c68d742253692b048
#
_cell.length_a   1.000
_cell.length_b   1.000
_cell.length_c   1.000
_cell.angle_alpha   90.00
_cell.angle_beta   90.00
_cell.angle_gamma   90.00
#
_symmetry.space_group_name_H-M   'P 1'
#
loop_
_entity.id
_entity.type
_entity.pdbx_description
1 polymer ?
#
loop_
_entity_poly.entity_id
_entity_poly.type
_entity_poly.pdbx_seq_one_letter_code
_entity_poly.pdbx_strand_id
1 'polypeptide(L)'
;MARKKFTAEYIVRSSPSILFEFLTQTSSLAQWFSDYCDSQGDIFIFGWGGSFQRARQSEVIDDEFVKYHWEGGKKEEFFSFRVYKSEISNDTILEITDFAEAKEIKEQTFLWDKQVDDLKHAIGAI
;
A
#
# COMPACT_ATOMS: atom_id res chain seq x y z
N MET A 1 4.33 19.35 14.77
CA MET A 1 5.58 18.75 14.29
C MET A 1 5.45 18.32 12.86
N ALA A 2 6.50 18.47 12.10
CA ALA A 2 6.46 18.14 10.69
C ALA A 2 6.43 16.62 10.49
N ARG A 3 5.58 16.17 9.59
CA ARG A 3 5.55 14.77 9.16
C ARG A 3 6.54 14.62 8.02
N LYS A 4 7.19 13.48 7.96
CA LYS A 4 8.23 13.20 6.97
C LYS A 4 7.83 12.05 6.07
N LYS A 5 8.22 12.14 4.81
CA LYS A 5 8.07 11.05 3.85
C LYS A 5 9.11 9.98 4.13
N PHE A 6 8.71 8.73 4.08
CA PHE A 6 9.63 7.59 4.18
C PHE A 6 9.22 6.50 3.21
N THR A 7 10.16 5.62 2.89
CA THR A 7 9.92 4.50 2.00
C THR A 7 10.38 3.19 2.64
N ALA A 8 9.74 2.09 2.23
CA ALA A 8 10.14 0.75 2.63
C ALA A 8 10.04 -0.15 1.40
N GLU A 9 11.01 -1.04 1.22
CA GLU A 9 11.05 -1.93 0.06
C GLU A 9 10.97 -3.39 0.49
N TYR A 10 10.27 -4.19 -0.32
CA TYR A 10 10.04 -5.60 -0.03
C TYR A 10 10.17 -6.42 -1.30
N ILE A 11 10.81 -7.58 -1.19
CA ILE A 11 10.80 -8.57 -2.27
C ILE A 11 9.53 -9.39 -2.15
N VAL A 12 8.72 -9.42 -3.21
CA VAL A 12 7.48 -10.20 -3.24
C VAL A 12 7.58 -11.21 -4.40
N ARG A 13 7.47 -12.49 -4.07
CA ARG A 13 7.60 -13.57 -5.06
C ARG A 13 6.30 -13.74 -5.83
N SER A 14 6.06 -12.83 -6.76
CA SER A 14 4.87 -12.79 -7.59
C SER A 14 5.19 -12.00 -8.85
N SER A 15 4.38 -12.19 -9.90
CA SER A 15 4.51 -11.32 -11.06
C SER A 15 4.05 -9.90 -10.70
N PRO A 16 4.59 -8.87 -11.38
CA PRO A 16 4.13 -7.50 -11.14
C PRO A 16 2.62 -7.33 -11.31
N SER A 17 2.01 -7.98 -12.28
CA SER A 17 0.57 -7.81 -12.52
C SER A 17 -0.28 -8.43 -11.42
N ILE A 18 0.09 -9.58 -10.91
CA ILE A 18 -0.64 -10.21 -9.79
C ILE A 18 -0.48 -9.37 -8.54
N LEU A 19 0.74 -8.94 -8.23
CA LEU A 19 0.99 -8.07 -7.09
C LEU A 19 0.16 -6.79 -7.21
N PHE A 20 0.13 -6.18 -8.41
CA PHE A 20 -0.58 -4.93 -8.62
C PHE A 20 -2.09 -5.07 -8.39
N GLU A 21 -2.68 -6.21 -8.74
CA GLU A 21 -4.08 -6.48 -8.42
C GLU A 21 -4.33 -6.36 -6.92
N PHE A 22 -3.43 -6.88 -6.10
CA PHE A 22 -3.57 -6.84 -4.64
C PHE A 22 -3.39 -5.45 -4.06
N LEU A 23 -2.85 -4.52 -4.86
CA LEU A 23 -2.63 -3.13 -4.44
C LEU A 23 -3.76 -2.20 -4.90
N THR A 24 -4.64 -2.65 -5.80
CA THR A 24 -5.64 -1.80 -6.43
C THR A 24 -7.07 -2.30 -6.36
N GLN A 25 -7.30 -3.61 -6.24
CA GLN A 25 -8.64 -4.19 -6.24
C GLN A 25 -9.20 -4.30 -4.83
N THR A 26 -10.48 -3.96 -4.67
CA THR A 26 -11.11 -3.93 -3.35
C THR A 26 -11.09 -5.29 -2.66
N SER A 27 -11.45 -6.35 -3.39
CA SER A 27 -11.46 -7.69 -2.81
C SER A 27 -10.08 -8.17 -2.37
N SER A 28 -9.05 -7.73 -3.06
CA SER A 28 -7.67 -8.07 -2.73
C SER A 28 -7.15 -7.24 -1.57
N LEU A 29 -7.43 -5.94 -1.56
CA LEU A 29 -7.04 -5.06 -0.46
C LEU A 29 -7.68 -5.50 0.86
N ALA A 30 -8.88 -6.06 0.81
CA ALA A 30 -9.56 -6.57 2.00
C ALA A 30 -8.93 -7.84 2.55
N GLN A 31 -7.96 -8.42 1.86
CA GLN A 31 -7.26 -9.62 2.31
C GLN A 31 -6.00 -9.33 3.11
N TRP A 32 -5.45 -8.12 2.98
CA TRP A 32 -4.17 -7.83 3.64
C TRP A 32 -4.07 -6.41 4.21
N PHE A 33 -4.68 -5.44 3.54
CA PHE A 33 -4.53 -4.03 3.93
C PHE A 33 -5.57 -3.61 4.96
N SER A 34 -6.81 -4.07 4.81
CA SER A 34 -7.90 -3.73 5.71
C SER A 34 -8.83 -4.92 5.88
N ASP A 35 -9.70 -4.89 6.91
CA ASP A 35 -10.69 -5.94 7.13
C ASP A 35 -11.83 -5.86 6.11
N TYR A 36 -12.10 -4.64 5.66
CA TYR A 36 -13.19 -4.33 4.73
C TYR A 36 -12.66 -3.33 3.70
N CYS A 37 -13.03 -3.51 2.45
CA CYS A 37 -12.70 -2.54 1.41
C CYS A 37 -13.80 -2.52 0.36
N ASP A 38 -14.26 -1.32 0.02
CA ASP A 38 -15.21 -1.10 -1.06
C ASP A 38 -14.80 0.17 -1.80
N SER A 39 -15.36 0.40 -2.96
CA SER A 39 -15.04 1.59 -3.74
C SER A 39 -16.23 2.07 -4.54
N GLN A 40 -16.24 3.37 -4.81
CA GLN A 40 -17.20 4.01 -5.71
C GLN A 40 -16.38 5.01 -6.53
N GLY A 41 -16.16 4.70 -7.82
CA GLY A 41 -15.25 5.47 -8.64
C GLY A 41 -13.82 5.37 -8.07
N ASP A 42 -13.19 6.51 -7.87
CA ASP A 42 -11.83 6.57 -7.32
C ASP A 42 -11.81 6.71 -5.79
N ILE A 43 -12.96 6.68 -5.14
CA ILE A 43 -13.04 6.76 -3.68
C ILE A 43 -13.10 5.35 -3.09
N PHE A 44 -12.13 5.04 -2.25
CA PHE A 44 -12.04 3.75 -1.56
C PHE A 44 -12.41 3.93 -0.09
N ILE A 45 -13.17 2.98 0.43
CA ILE A 45 -13.56 2.93 1.84
C ILE A 45 -12.86 1.74 2.47
N PHE A 46 -12.00 2.01 3.43
CA PHE A 46 -11.26 0.97 4.15
C PHE A 46 -11.79 0.86 5.58
N GLY A 47 -11.95 -0.37 6.06
CA GLY A 47 -12.42 -0.62 7.42
C GLY A 47 -11.46 -1.44 8.23
N TRP A 48 -11.27 -1.04 9.50
CA TRP A 48 -10.47 -1.76 10.49
C TRP A 48 -11.25 -1.80 11.79
N GLY A 49 -11.66 -3.03 12.20
CA GLY A 49 -12.33 -3.21 13.48
C GLY A 49 -13.56 -2.34 13.70
N GLY A 50 -14.34 -2.09 12.67
CA GLY A 50 -15.53 -1.28 12.76
C GLY A 50 -15.33 0.22 12.53
N SER A 51 -14.08 0.65 12.39
CA SER A 51 -13.75 2.03 12.04
C SER A 51 -13.50 2.11 10.53
N PHE A 52 -13.98 3.18 9.90
CA PHE A 52 -13.88 3.34 8.44
C PHE A 52 -13.15 4.63 8.10
N GLN A 53 -12.31 4.55 7.06
CA GLN A 53 -11.62 5.71 6.51
C GLN A 53 -11.73 5.68 5.00
N ARG A 54 -11.80 6.86 4.40
CA ARG A 54 -11.92 7.01 2.96
C ARG A 54 -10.63 7.55 2.39
N ALA A 55 -10.29 7.07 1.20
CA ALA A 55 -9.11 7.56 0.47
C ALA A 55 -9.46 7.67 -1.01
N ARG A 56 -8.85 8.62 -1.67
CA ARG A 56 -8.99 8.77 -3.12
C ARG A 56 -7.80 8.13 -3.81
N GLN A 57 -8.08 7.24 -4.75
CA GLN A 57 -7.05 6.65 -5.61
C GLN A 57 -6.74 7.70 -6.68
N SER A 58 -5.71 8.50 -6.45
CA SER A 58 -5.44 9.71 -7.23
C SER A 58 -4.60 9.47 -8.48
N GLU A 59 -3.85 8.38 -8.51
CA GLU A 59 -2.99 8.08 -9.65
C GLU A 59 -2.82 6.57 -9.77
N VAL A 60 -2.95 6.05 -11.00
CA VAL A 60 -2.75 4.63 -11.29
C VAL A 60 -1.96 4.51 -12.58
N ILE A 61 -0.87 3.77 -12.55
CA ILE A 61 -0.10 3.38 -13.73
C ILE A 61 -0.07 1.85 -13.71
N ASP A 62 -0.75 1.23 -14.65
CA ASP A 62 -0.95 -0.23 -14.66
C ASP A 62 0.35 -1.01 -14.43
N ASP A 63 0.30 -1.93 -13.46
CA ASP A 63 1.40 -2.81 -13.08
C ASP A 63 2.65 -2.10 -12.55
N GLU A 64 2.58 -0.78 -12.29
CA GLU A 64 3.75 -0.01 -11.88
C GLU A 64 3.52 0.84 -10.63
N PHE A 65 2.37 1.51 -10.51
CA PHE A 65 2.23 2.51 -9.47
C PHE A 65 0.77 2.82 -9.15
N VAL A 66 0.47 3.00 -7.85
CA VAL A 66 -0.83 3.49 -7.39
C VAL A 66 -0.61 4.40 -6.17
N LYS A 67 -1.35 5.51 -6.14
CA LYS A 67 -1.27 6.50 -5.06
C LYS A 67 -2.66 6.74 -4.47
N TYR A 68 -2.70 6.84 -3.14
CA TYR A 68 -3.93 7.10 -2.40
C TYR A 68 -3.74 8.32 -1.49
N HIS A 69 -4.77 9.15 -1.41
CA HIS A 69 -4.82 10.29 -0.47
C HIS A 69 -5.94 10.06 0.52
N TRP A 70 -5.62 10.08 1.80
CA TRP A 70 -6.63 9.97 2.85
C TRP A 70 -7.55 11.20 2.82
N GLU A 71 -8.86 10.99 2.91
CA GLU A 71 -9.82 12.07 3.06
C GLU A 71 -9.58 12.75 4.40
N GLY A 72 -9.48 14.09 4.39
CA GLY A 72 -9.16 14.84 5.59
C GLY A 72 -7.68 14.94 5.90
N GLY A 73 -6.83 14.22 5.16
CA GLY A 73 -5.38 14.33 5.32
C GLY A 73 -4.83 15.59 4.65
N LYS A 74 -3.55 15.84 4.88
CA LYS A 74 -2.88 16.98 4.25
C LYS A 74 -2.72 16.73 2.76
N LYS A 75 -2.88 17.79 1.97
CA LYS A 75 -2.87 17.71 0.49
C LYS A 75 -1.60 17.07 -0.06
N GLU A 76 -0.45 17.36 0.54
CA GLU A 76 0.85 16.86 0.09
C GLU A 76 1.19 15.47 0.61
N GLU A 77 0.35 14.91 1.50
CA GLU A 77 0.59 13.58 2.07
C GLU A 77 -0.24 12.52 1.35
N PHE A 78 0.36 11.36 1.19
CA PHE A 78 -0.26 10.24 0.51
C PHE A 78 0.39 8.94 0.99
N PHE A 79 -0.17 7.80 0.60
CA PHE A 79 0.59 6.56 0.61
C PHE A 79 0.55 5.98 -0.80
N SER A 80 1.64 5.34 -1.20
CA SER A 80 1.74 4.81 -2.55
C SER A 80 2.47 3.48 -2.59
N PHE A 81 2.15 2.72 -3.64
CA PHE A 81 2.78 1.44 -3.91
C PHE A 81 3.39 1.50 -5.30
N ARG A 82 4.68 1.23 -5.38
CA ARG A 82 5.39 1.13 -6.66
C ARG A 82 5.88 -0.30 -6.84
N VAL A 83 5.67 -0.85 -8.02
CA VAL A 83 6.09 -2.21 -8.36
C VAL A 83 7.11 -2.13 -9.49
N TYR A 84 8.23 -2.81 -9.33
CA TYR A 84 9.22 -2.88 -10.39
C TYR A 84 10.05 -4.16 -10.26
N LYS A 85 10.78 -4.49 -11.33
CA LYS A 85 11.71 -5.62 -11.34
C LYS A 85 13.12 -5.11 -11.04
N SER A 86 13.80 -5.81 -10.13
CA SER A 86 15.21 -5.53 -9.87
C SER A 86 16.04 -5.91 -11.10
N GLU A 87 16.85 -4.99 -11.58
CA GLU A 87 17.73 -5.25 -12.72
C GLU A 87 18.84 -6.27 -12.39
N ILE A 88 19.17 -6.38 -11.11
CA ILE A 88 20.25 -7.27 -10.66
C ILE A 88 19.73 -8.68 -10.45
N SER A 89 18.64 -8.84 -9.70
CA SER A 89 18.14 -10.16 -9.30
C SER A 89 16.90 -10.62 -10.06
N ASN A 90 16.27 -9.72 -10.81
CA ASN A 90 14.99 -9.94 -11.48
C ASN A 90 13.84 -10.24 -10.51
N ASP A 91 14.02 -9.94 -9.22
CA ASP A 91 12.94 -10.05 -8.24
C ASP A 91 11.90 -8.96 -8.44
N THR A 92 10.66 -9.25 -8.08
CA THR A 92 9.62 -8.22 -8.04
C THR A 92 9.75 -7.47 -6.72
N ILE A 93 9.89 -6.14 -6.81
CA ILE A 93 10.05 -5.26 -5.64
C ILE A 93 8.78 -4.45 -5.45
N LEU A 94 8.31 -4.40 -4.21
CA LEU A 94 7.25 -3.49 -3.78
C LEU A 94 7.89 -2.38 -2.97
N GLU A 95 7.74 -1.14 -3.44
CA GLU A 95 8.18 0.03 -2.68
C GLU A 95 6.96 0.77 -2.14
N ILE A 96 6.91 0.93 -0.82
CA ILE A 96 5.82 1.64 -0.16
C ILE A 96 6.34 3.01 0.26
N THR A 97 5.60 4.06 -0.06
CA THR A 97 5.88 5.42 0.41
C THR A 97 4.74 5.85 1.32
N ASP A 98 5.07 6.44 2.46
CA ASP A 98 4.09 6.89 3.44
C ASP A 98 4.68 8.08 4.20
N PHE A 99 3.88 8.67 5.08
CA PHE A 99 4.27 9.83 5.89
C PHE A 99 4.00 9.55 7.36
N ALA A 100 4.90 10.01 8.23
CA ALA A 100 4.72 9.92 9.67
C ALA A 100 5.61 10.97 10.34
N GLU A 101 5.34 11.25 11.61
CA GLU A 101 6.26 12.08 12.39
C GLU A 101 7.59 11.33 12.53
N ALA A 102 8.70 12.08 12.55
CA ALA A 102 10.03 11.48 12.57
C ALA A 102 10.20 10.41 13.65
N LYS A 103 9.65 10.64 14.83
CA LYS A 103 9.73 9.71 15.96
C LYS A 103 8.90 8.45 15.78
N GLU A 104 7.95 8.46 14.84
CA GLU A 104 7.03 7.35 14.59
C GLU A 104 7.37 6.53 13.35
N ILE A 105 8.35 6.95 12.57
CA ILE A 105 8.70 6.27 11.31
C ILE A 105 9.05 4.80 11.54
N LYS A 106 9.84 4.52 12.57
CA LYS A 106 10.25 3.15 12.87
C LYS A 106 9.04 2.26 13.19
N GLU A 107 8.11 2.78 13.98
CA GLU A 107 6.89 2.07 14.34
C GLU A 107 5.98 1.86 13.12
N GLN A 108 5.82 2.89 12.30
CA GLN A 108 5.03 2.80 11.08
C GLN A 108 5.64 1.81 10.08
N THR A 109 6.95 1.79 9.96
CA THR A 109 7.64 0.81 9.11
C THR A 109 7.36 -0.61 9.60
N PHE A 110 7.38 -0.82 10.92
CA PHE A 110 7.07 -2.12 11.50
C PHE A 110 5.64 -2.57 11.18
N LEU A 111 4.68 -1.64 11.21
CA LEU A 111 3.30 -1.94 10.83
C LEU A 111 3.20 -2.34 9.36
N TRP A 112 3.92 -1.63 8.48
CA TRP A 112 3.98 -2.00 7.07
C TRP A 112 4.61 -3.39 6.88
N ASP A 113 5.66 -3.71 7.63
CA ASP A 113 6.29 -5.03 7.56
C ASP A 113 5.26 -6.13 7.83
N LYS A 114 4.42 -5.93 8.84
CA LYS A 114 3.37 -6.90 9.19
C LYS A 114 2.31 -7.00 8.11
N GLN A 115 1.86 -5.87 7.57
CA GLN A 115 0.85 -5.87 6.51
C GLN A 115 1.40 -6.52 5.23
N VAL A 116 2.66 -6.27 4.89
CA VAL A 116 3.27 -6.90 3.72
C VAL A 116 3.41 -8.40 3.93
N ASP A 117 3.64 -8.85 5.16
CA ASP A 117 3.67 -10.27 5.47
C ASP A 117 2.30 -10.91 5.17
N ASP A 118 1.22 -10.23 5.57
CA ASP A 118 -0.14 -10.66 5.25
C ASP A 118 -0.39 -10.66 3.74
N LEU A 119 0.13 -9.66 3.04
CA LEU A 119 0.04 -9.58 1.58
C LEU A 119 0.69 -10.80 0.93
N LYS A 120 1.88 -11.15 1.37
CA LYS A 120 2.60 -12.32 0.85
C LYS A 120 1.81 -13.61 1.06
N HIS A 121 1.18 -13.76 2.22
CA HIS A 121 0.33 -14.91 2.51
C HIS A 121 -0.90 -14.92 1.59
N ALA A 122 -1.54 -13.77 1.40
CA ALA A 122 -2.72 -13.66 0.55
C ALA A 122 -2.43 -14.02 -0.90
N ILE A 123 -1.26 -13.66 -1.40
CA ILE A 123 -0.82 -13.97 -2.76
C ILE A 123 -0.36 -15.43 -2.87
N GLY A 124 0.08 -16.03 -1.78
CA GLY A 124 0.75 -17.33 -1.79
C GLY A 124 2.24 -17.22 -2.15
N ALA A 125 2.85 -16.08 -1.84
CA ALA A 125 4.22 -15.74 -2.22
C ALA A 125 5.23 -15.93 -1.08
N ILE A 126 5.02 -16.92 -0.26
CA ILE A 126 5.89 -17.19 0.88
C ILE A 126 7.01 -18.14 0.51
#